data_e06780e14644dd8ea28932946e81c238
#
_entry.id   e06780e14644dd8ea28932946e81c238
#
_cell.length_a   1.000
_cell.length_b   1.000
_cell.length_c   1.000
_cell.angle_alpha   90.00
_cell.angle_beta   90.00
_cell.angle_gamma   90.00
#
_symmetry.space_group_name_H-M   'P 1'
#
loop_
_entity.id
_entity.type
_entity.pdbx_description
1 polymer ?
#
loop_
_entity_poly.entity_id
_entity_poly.type
_entity_poly.pdbx_seq_one_letter_code
_entity_poly.pdbx_strand_id
1 'polypeptide(L)'
;VLANKTEFEMNLHGPYYSELLGNRVERNRSLTKIEAAMQAAKTINARHLTLHVGHYGEMSRGSEANGRAATVFSGVVDRIHEIWNDDDDEYPVFPWLKEGTPSKIGVETSGRQELWGTLEEVLEVVNHVEGTIPVLNLAHIHARGHGRLRTSEDYGELFDQVRETIGTKNFYCHFSGVDH
;
A
#
# COMPACT_ATOMS: atom_id res chain seq x y z
N VAL A 1 -3.07 -12.68 -19.93
CA VAL A 1 -3.88 -13.31 -21.01
C VAL A 1 -5.16 -13.93 -20.42
N LEU A 2 -5.09 -14.69 -19.32
CA LEU A 2 -6.26 -15.27 -18.67
C LEU A 2 -7.10 -14.24 -17.90
N ALA A 3 -6.47 -13.27 -17.24
CA ALA A 3 -7.15 -12.26 -16.44
C ALA A 3 -8.18 -11.44 -17.24
N ASN A 4 -7.89 -11.10 -18.49
CA ASN A 4 -8.83 -10.37 -19.34
C ASN A 4 -9.98 -11.21 -19.89
N LYS A 5 -9.89 -12.53 -19.81
CA LYS A 5 -10.96 -13.45 -20.25
C LYS A 5 -11.86 -13.90 -19.12
N THR A 6 -11.43 -13.71 -17.85
CA THR A 6 -12.05 -14.31 -16.67
C THR A 6 -12.45 -13.30 -15.59
N GLU A 7 -12.46 -12.00 -15.89
CA GLU A 7 -12.80 -10.92 -14.92
C GLU A 7 -11.90 -10.90 -13.65
N PHE A 8 -10.71 -11.48 -13.69
CA PHE A 8 -9.76 -11.37 -12.59
C PHE A 8 -9.15 -9.97 -12.52
N GLU A 9 -9.13 -9.41 -11.32
CA GLU A 9 -8.37 -8.22 -11.01
C GLU A 9 -6.95 -8.61 -10.57
N MET A 10 -5.95 -7.93 -11.13
CA MET A 10 -4.56 -8.10 -10.72
C MET A 10 -4.15 -6.98 -9.77
N ASN A 11 -3.39 -7.36 -8.76
CA ASN A 11 -2.77 -6.44 -7.82
C ASN A 11 -1.28 -6.79 -7.74
N LEU A 12 -0.45 -5.79 -7.50
CA LEU A 12 0.99 -5.99 -7.37
C LEU A 12 1.43 -5.61 -5.97
N HIS A 13 2.24 -6.46 -5.35
CA HIS A 13 2.96 -6.11 -4.14
C HIS A 13 4.33 -5.56 -4.52
N GLY A 14 4.62 -4.35 -4.10
CA GLY A 14 5.90 -3.70 -4.35
C GLY A 14 7.04 -4.27 -3.51
N PRO A 15 8.22 -3.64 -3.55
CA PRO A 15 9.38 -4.11 -2.80
C PRO A 15 9.07 -4.21 -1.30
N TYR A 16 9.26 -5.41 -0.73
CA TYR A 16 8.97 -5.65 0.68
C TYR A 16 9.81 -4.79 1.62
N TYR A 17 11.11 -4.67 1.32
CA TYR A 17 12.04 -3.86 2.11
C TYR A 17 12.14 -2.45 1.52
N SER A 18 11.28 -1.56 2.02
CA SER A 18 11.29 -0.14 1.72
C SER A 18 11.62 0.64 2.99
N GLU A 19 12.35 1.75 2.84
CA GLU A 19 12.72 2.66 3.93
C GLU A 19 12.31 4.09 3.56
N LEU A 20 11.00 4.31 3.50
CA LEU A 20 10.43 5.58 3.04
C LEU A 20 10.59 6.71 4.07
N LEU A 21 10.69 6.36 5.35
CA LEU A 21 10.99 7.30 6.44
C LEU A 21 12.47 7.39 6.78
N GLY A 22 13.30 6.56 6.14
CA GLY A 22 14.74 6.58 6.33
C GLY A 22 15.41 7.86 5.85
N ASN A 23 16.74 7.92 5.97
CA ASN A 23 17.51 9.04 5.47
C ASN A 23 17.37 9.20 3.95
N ARG A 24 17.89 10.30 3.40
CA ARG A 24 17.76 10.63 1.97
C ARG A 24 18.23 9.50 1.04
N VAL A 25 19.32 8.82 1.39
CA VAL A 25 19.91 7.76 0.55
C VAL A 25 19.02 6.52 0.56
N GLU A 26 18.56 6.09 1.73
CA GLU A 26 17.67 4.95 1.91
C GLU A 26 16.33 5.16 1.20
N ARG A 27 15.77 6.34 1.40
CA ARG A 27 14.51 6.71 0.74
C ARG A 27 14.64 6.73 -0.79
N ASN A 28 15.68 7.35 -1.34
CA ASN A 28 15.88 7.38 -2.78
C ASN A 28 16.06 5.97 -3.37
N ARG A 29 16.79 5.08 -2.69
CA ARG A 29 16.92 3.68 -3.12
C ARG A 29 15.57 2.96 -3.11
N SER A 30 14.75 3.23 -2.11
CA SER A 30 13.40 2.65 -2.02
C SER A 30 12.51 3.18 -3.16
N LEU A 31 12.53 4.48 -3.42
CA LEU A 31 11.73 5.10 -4.48
C LEU A 31 12.14 4.58 -5.87
N THR A 32 13.43 4.37 -6.14
CA THR A 32 13.87 3.76 -7.41
C THR A 32 13.30 2.34 -7.60
N LYS A 33 13.26 1.53 -6.55
CA LYS A 33 12.64 0.18 -6.63
C LYS A 33 11.13 0.25 -6.80
N ILE A 34 10.48 1.21 -6.14
CA ILE A 34 9.03 1.42 -6.25
C ILE A 34 8.69 1.88 -7.66
N GLU A 35 9.49 2.75 -8.28
CA GLU A 35 9.30 3.18 -9.66
C GLU A 35 9.33 2.00 -10.65
N ALA A 36 10.28 1.08 -10.49
CA ALA A 36 10.29 -0.16 -11.28
C ALA A 36 9.04 -1.01 -11.05
N ALA A 37 8.51 -1.05 -9.82
CA ALA A 37 7.25 -1.75 -9.53
C ALA A 37 6.03 -1.02 -10.13
N MET A 38 6.05 0.32 -10.23
CA MET A 38 5.00 1.09 -10.93
C MET A 38 4.95 0.75 -12.42
N GLN A 39 6.10 0.62 -13.08
CA GLN A 39 6.18 0.19 -14.47
C GLN A 39 5.60 -1.23 -14.65
N ALA A 40 5.95 -2.14 -13.75
CA ALA A 40 5.38 -3.48 -13.76
C ALA A 40 3.85 -3.45 -13.52
N ALA A 41 3.37 -2.60 -12.60
CA ALA A 41 1.95 -2.44 -12.33
C ALA A 41 1.18 -1.91 -13.56
N LYS A 42 1.74 -0.93 -14.28
CA LYS A 42 1.19 -0.44 -15.56
C LYS A 42 1.13 -1.59 -16.58
N THR A 43 2.23 -2.32 -16.76
CA THR A 43 2.32 -3.43 -17.74
C THR A 43 1.25 -4.50 -17.52
N ILE A 44 0.91 -4.83 -16.27
CA ILE A 44 -0.11 -5.84 -15.96
C ILE A 44 -1.50 -5.24 -15.70
N ASN A 45 -1.65 -3.93 -15.80
CA ASN A 45 -2.87 -3.19 -15.45
C ASN A 45 -3.37 -3.53 -14.03
N ALA A 46 -2.46 -3.45 -13.05
CA ALA A 46 -2.79 -3.72 -11.66
C ALA A 46 -3.75 -2.68 -11.10
N ARG A 47 -4.76 -3.10 -10.32
CA ARG A 47 -5.71 -2.21 -9.66
C ARG A 47 -5.04 -1.39 -8.56
N HIS A 48 -4.11 -1.99 -7.85
CA HIS A 48 -3.28 -1.29 -6.88
C HIS A 48 -1.88 -1.88 -6.79
N LEU A 49 -0.96 -1.02 -6.36
CA LEU A 49 0.41 -1.36 -5.99
C LEU A 49 0.53 -1.23 -4.47
N THR A 50 0.69 -2.36 -3.77
CA THR A 50 0.82 -2.39 -2.31
C THR A 50 2.24 -2.08 -1.88
N LEU A 51 2.39 -1.20 -0.88
CA LEU A 51 3.68 -0.76 -0.36
C LEU A 51 3.71 -0.80 1.17
N HIS A 52 4.87 -1.20 1.71
CA HIS A 52 5.26 -0.96 3.09
C HIS A 52 6.10 0.32 3.20
N VAL A 53 6.02 0.98 4.35
CA VAL A 53 6.77 2.22 4.62
C VAL A 53 8.20 1.94 5.12
N GLY A 54 8.37 0.92 5.94
CA GLY A 54 9.64 0.57 6.57
C GLY A 54 9.73 1.03 8.02
N HIS A 55 10.96 1.23 8.52
CA HIS A 55 11.20 1.66 9.90
C HIS A 55 10.83 3.13 10.10
N TYR A 56 10.52 3.51 11.35
CA TYR A 56 10.32 4.93 11.71
C TYR A 56 11.60 5.76 11.53
N GLY A 57 12.77 5.12 11.47
CA GLY A 57 14.06 5.80 11.43
C GLY A 57 14.31 6.56 12.73
N GLU A 58 14.73 7.82 12.59
CA GLU A 58 14.97 8.73 13.73
C GLU A 58 13.72 9.53 14.13
N MET A 59 12.57 9.28 13.46
CA MET A 59 11.35 10.05 13.70
C MET A 59 10.61 9.52 14.93
N SER A 60 9.98 10.43 15.65
CA SER A 60 8.99 10.09 16.66
C SER A 60 7.73 9.52 16.02
N ARG A 61 7.14 8.53 16.68
CA ARG A 61 5.86 7.97 16.26
C ARG A 61 4.75 9.03 16.33
N GLY A 62 3.71 8.83 15.54
CA GLY A 62 2.57 9.73 15.49
C GLY A 62 2.71 10.80 14.41
N SER A 63 2.32 12.03 14.68
CA SER A 63 2.13 13.09 13.68
C SER A 63 3.36 13.39 12.81
N GLU A 64 4.57 13.29 13.35
CA GLU A 64 5.80 13.52 12.57
C GLU A 64 6.00 12.43 11.52
N ALA A 65 5.95 11.16 11.92
CA ALA A 65 6.12 10.03 11.02
C ALA A 65 4.96 9.97 10.01
N ASN A 66 3.72 10.22 10.44
CA ASN A 66 2.53 10.21 9.59
C ASN A 66 2.57 11.34 8.56
N GLY A 67 2.95 12.55 8.96
CA GLY A 67 3.12 13.69 8.03
C GLY A 67 4.21 13.42 6.98
N ARG A 68 5.30 12.78 7.39
CA ARG A 68 6.34 12.36 6.43
C ARG A 68 5.85 11.26 5.50
N ALA A 69 5.16 10.25 6.02
CA ALA A 69 4.57 9.18 5.21
C ALA A 69 3.57 9.75 4.20
N ALA A 70 2.67 10.62 4.61
CA ALA A 70 1.71 11.29 3.73
C ALA A 70 2.42 12.07 2.60
N THR A 71 3.47 12.83 2.92
CA THR A 71 4.26 13.57 1.92
C THR A 71 4.90 12.62 0.90
N VAL A 72 5.48 11.50 1.36
CA VAL A 72 6.11 10.53 0.47
C VAL A 72 5.07 9.84 -0.41
N PHE A 73 3.94 9.42 0.16
CA PHE A 73 2.86 8.77 -0.62
C PHE A 73 2.21 9.72 -1.62
N SER A 74 2.06 11.01 -1.31
CA SER A 74 1.63 12.00 -2.30
C SER A 74 2.56 12.02 -3.52
N GLY A 75 3.87 12.10 -3.31
CA GLY A 75 4.84 12.03 -4.41
C GLY A 75 4.83 10.69 -5.16
N VAL A 76 4.56 9.58 -4.49
CA VAL A 76 4.42 8.26 -5.11
C VAL A 76 3.16 8.20 -5.99
N VAL A 77 2.04 8.78 -5.54
CA VAL A 77 0.80 8.89 -6.31
C VAL A 77 0.99 9.77 -7.53
N ASP A 78 1.62 10.93 -7.39
CA ASP A 78 1.92 11.81 -8.52
C ASP A 78 2.77 11.07 -9.56
N ARG A 79 3.79 10.35 -9.12
CA ARG A 79 4.69 9.63 -10.02
C ARG A 79 4.01 8.48 -10.77
N ILE A 80 3.11 7.74 -10.13
CA ILE A 80 2.38 6.66 -10.81
C ILE A 80 1.44 7.22 -11.87
N HIS A 81 0.83 8.38 -11.63
CA HIS A 81 0.01 9.09 -12.62
C HIS A 81 0.85 9.55 -13.81
N GLU A 82 2.05 10.10 -13.59
CA GLU A 82 2.99 10.47 -14.66
C GLU A 82 3.32 9.25 -15.53
N ILE A 83 3.69 8.13 -14.90
CA ILE A 83 4.01 6.88 -15.60
C ILE A 83 2.81 6.38 -16.44
N TRP A 84 1.58 6.47 -15.91
CA TRP A 84 0.40 6.03 -16.66
C TRP A 84 0.08 6.91 -17.86
N ASN A 85 0.36 8.20 -17.78
CA ASN A 85 0.10 9.19 -18.82
C ASN A 85 1.26 9.32 -19.83
N ASP A 86 2.36 8.62 -19.63
CA ASP A 86 3.50 8.62 -20.54
C ASP A 86 3.21 7.69 -21.74
N ASP A 87 2.98 8.27 -22.91
CA ASP A 87 2.68 7.55 -24.16
C ASP A 87 3.95 7.03 -24.85
N ASP A 88 5.15 7.53 -24.46
CA ASP A 88 6.45 7.15 -25.03
C ASP A 88 7.06 5.90 -24.38
N ASP A 89 6.28 5.15 -23.62
CA ASP A 89 6.76 3.98 -22.89
C ASP A 89 7.28 2.90 -23.83
N GLU A 90 8.57 2.61 -23.73
CA GLU A 90 9.27 1.51 -24.41
C GLU A 90 8.75 0.11 -23.96
N TYR A 91 7.92 0.07 -22.91
CA TYR A 91 7.31 -1.16 -22.42
C TYR A 91 5.99 -1.44 -23.14
N PRO A 92 5.89 -2.56 -23.83
CA PRO A 92 4.66 -2.90 -24.53
C PRO A 92 3.53 -3.09 -23.50
N VAL A 93 2.59 -2.18 -23.50
CA VAL A 93 1.27 -2.47 -22.92
C VAL A 93 0.73 -3.65 -23.75
N PHE A 94 0.52 -4.78 -23.12
CA PHE A 94 0.00 -5.92 -23.84
C PHE A 94 -1.31 -5.55 -24.55
N PRO A 95 -1.46 -5.77 -25.87
CA PRO A 95 -2.59 -5.26 -26.66
C PRO A 95 -3.98 -5.72 -26.17
N TRP A 96 -4.00 -6.73 -25.28
CA TRP A 96 -5.23 -7.26 -24.67
C TRP A 96 -5.58 -6.60 -23.33
N LEU A 97 -4.70 -5.75 -22.77
CA LEU A 97 -5.05 -4.93 -21.63
C LEU A 97 -5.81 -3.72 -22.15
N LYS A 98 -7.04 -3.52 -21.67
CA LYS A 98 -7.77 -2.28 -21.92
C LYS A 98 -6.98 -1.12 -21.32
N GLU A 99 -7.10 0.06 -21.93
CA GLU A 99 -6.62 1.30 -21.29
C GLU A 99 -7.11 1.34 -19.86
N GLY A 100 -6.17 1.26 -18.92
CA GLY A 100 -6.45 1.21 -17.50
C GLY A 100 -6.42 2.61 -16.88
N THR A 101 -7.01 2.73 -15.73
CA THR A 101 -6.76 3.88 -14.86
C THR A 101 -5.47 3.64 -14.06
N PRO A 102 -4.73 4.70 -13.66
CA PRO A 102 -3.58 4.55 -12.79
C PRO A 102 -3.89 3.69 -11.58
N SER A 103 -2.97 2.77 -11.24
CA SER A 103 -3.11 1.95 -10.05
C SER A 103 -3.20 2.82 -8.81
N LYS A 104 -4.09 2.48 -7.89
CA LYS A 104 -4.05 3.08 -6.55
C LYS A 104 -2.83 2.59 -5.78
N ILE A 105 -2.34 3.40 -4.87
CA ILE A 105 -1.26 2.99 -3.97
C ILE A 105 -1.88 2.36 -2.72
N GLY A 106 -1.63 1.06 -2.54
CA GLY A 106 -2.03 0.32 -1.35
C GLY A 106 -1.04 0.59 -0.21
N VAL A 107 -1.52 1.15 0.89
CA VAL A 107 -0.72 1.38 2.11
C VAL A 107 -0.99 0.23 3.07
N GLU A 108 0.02 -0.62 3.30
CA GLU A 108 -0.16 -1.86 4.05
C GLU A 108 0.19 -1.71 5.52
N THR A 109 -0.62 -2.32 6.39
CA THR A 109 -0.33 -2.47 7.82
C THR A 109 0.89 -3.35 8.06
N SER A 110 1.64 -3.07 9.13
CA SER A 110 2.90 -3.74 9.46
C SER A 110 2.81 -4.51 10.77
N GLY A 111 3.37 -5.72 10.80
CA GLY A 111 3.29 -6.61 11.96
C GLY A 111 4.32 -6.34 13.06
N ARG A 112 5.42 -5.68 12.75
CA ARG A 112 6.54 -5.44 13.67
C ARG A 112 6.43 -4.09 14.35
N GLN A 113 6.80 -4.04 15.63
CA GLN A 113 6.70 -2.82 16.44
C GLN A 113 7.62 -1.70 15.95
N GLU A 114 8.79 -2.03 15.41
CA GLU A 114 9.78 -1.09 14.92
C GLU A 114 9.45 -0.49 13.53
N LEU A 115 8.44 -1.06 12.85
CA LEU A 115 8.00 -0.58 11.53
C LEU A 115 6.81 0.37 11.68
N TRP A 116 6.75 1.37 10.83
CA TRP A 116 5.55 2.19 10.63
C TRP A 116 4.45 1.33 9.99
N GLY A 117 3.21 1.57 10.33
CA GLY A 117 2.04 0.90 9.74
C GLY A 117 1.14 0.23 10.77
N THR A 118 0.83 0.90 11.89
CA THR A 118 -0.34 0.54 12.69
C THR A 118 -1.61 0.77 11.86
N LEU A 119 -2.72 0.22 12.28
CA LEU A 119 -4.00 0.48 11.62
C LEU A 119 -4.31 1.98 11.56
N GLU A 120 -4.15 2.66 12.69
CA GLU A 120 -4.43 4.09 12.84
C GLU A 120 -3.54 4.94 11.92
N GLU A 121 -2.24 4.62 11.83
CA GLU A 121 -1.29 5.32 10.95
C GLU A 121 -1.65 5.15 9.48
N VAL A 122 -2.00 3.93 9.07
CA VAL A 122 -2.42 3.63 7.69
C VAL A 122 -3.70 4.38 7.35
N LEU A 123 -4.71 4.33 8.23
CA LEU A 123 -5.98 5.01 8.02
C LEU A 123 -5.82 6.53 7.97
N GLU A 124 -4.97 7.11 8.82
CA GLU A 124 -4.67 8.55 8.82
C GLU A 124 -4.06 8.97 7.47
N VAL A 125 -3.05 8.27 6.98
CA VAL A 125 -2.43 8.59 5.69
C VAL A 125 -3.41 8.45 4.54
N VAL A 126 -4.16 7.35 4.48
CA VAL A 126 -5.15 7.10 3.42
C VAL A 126 -6.26 8.15 3.40
N ASN A 127 -6.65 8.65 4.56
CA ASN A 127 -7.65 9.70 4.65
C ASN A 127 -7.16 11.07 4.15
N HIS A 128 -5.85 11.31 4.16
CA HIS A 128 -5.24 12.58 3.75
C HIS A 128 -4.63 12.56 2.34
N VAL A 129 -4.32 11.38 1.80
CA VAL A 129 -3.66 11.26 0.49
C VAL A 129 -4.60 10.60 -0.51
N GLU A 130 -5.17 11.40 -1.38
CA GLU A 130 -6.00 10.89 -2.49
C GLU A 130 -5.17 9.96 -3.39
N GLY A 131 -5.81 8.94 -3.97
CA GLY A 131 -5.12 7.93 -4.77
C GLY A 131 -4.53 6.77 -3.97
N THR A 132 -4.59 6.83 -2.62
CA THR A 132 -4.22 5.72 -1.75
C THR A 132 -5.43 4.90 -1.28
N ILE A 133 -5.19 3.65 -0.89
CA ILE A 133 -6.18 2.75 -0.28
C ILE A 133 -5.54 1.96 0.85
N PRO A 134 -6.27 1.60 1.92
CA PRO A 134 -5.71 0.77 2.96
C PRO A 134 -5.65 -0.69 2.52
N VAL A 135 -4.53 -1.34 2.83
CA VAL A 135 -4.34 -2.78 2.70
C VAL A 135 -4.12 -3.36 4.09
N LEU A 136 -5.12 -4.09 4.56
CA LEU A 136 -5.14 -4.65 5.90
C LEU A 136 -4.50 -6.04 5.87
N ASN A 137 -3.27 -6.16 6.30
CA ASN A 137 -2.70 -7.48 6.55
C ASN A 137 -3.13 -7.93 7.95
N LEU A 138 -4.13 -8.81 7.99
CA LEU A 138 -4.76 -9.23 9.24
C LEU A 138 -3.81 -10.01 10.14
N ALA A 139 -2.85 -10.74 9.56
CA ALA A 139 -1.78 -11.39 10.31
C ALA A 139 -0.84 -10.36 10.96
N HIS A 140 -0.51 -9.29 10.25
CA HIS A 140 0.30 -8.21 10.81
C HIS A 140 -0.41 -7.48 11.96
N ILE A 141 -1.68 -7.16 11.78
CA ILE A 141 -2.49 -6.52 12.83
C ILE A 141 -2.59 -7.44 14.06
N HIS A 142 -2.82 -8.73 13.84
CA HIS A 142 -2.88 -9.73 14.91
C HIS A 142 -1.55 -9.83 15.67
N ALA A 143 -0.44 -10.01 14.96
CA ALA A 143 0.90 -10.13 15.54
C ALA A 143 1.31 -8.86 16.30
N ARG A 144 1.14 -7.68 15.69
CA ARG A 144 1.46 -6.38 16.31
C ARG A 144 0.62 -6.12 17.55
N GLY A 145 -0.64 -6.56 17.55
CA GLY A 145 -1.57 -6.48 18.68
C GLY A 145 -1.44 -7.64 19.68
N HIS A 146 -0.34 -8.39 19.66
CA HIS A 146 -0.10 -9.52 20.57
C HIS A 146 -1.26 -10.53 20.62
N GLY A 147 -1.78 -10.90 19.45
CA GLY A 147 -2.88 -11.86 19.35
C GLY A 147 -4.28 -11.22 19.45
N ARG A 148 -4.43 -9.99 19.00
CA ARG A 148 -5.65 -9.18 19.10
C ARG A 148 -6.85 -9.76 18.36
N LEU A 149 -6.68 -10.36 17.17
CA LEU A 149 -7.77 -10.84 16.33
C LEU A 149 -8.01 -12.34 16.57
N ARG A 150 -9.00 -12.70 17.38
CA ARG A 150 -9.29 -14.09 17.77
C ARG A 150 -10.71 -14.53 17.48
N THR A 151 -11.66 -13.62 17.54
CA THR A 151 -13.09 -13.89 17.40
C THR A 151 -13.69 -13.11 16.23
N SER A 152 -14.86 -13.48 15.77
CA SER A 152 -15.61 -12.73 14.76
C SER A 152 -15.90 -11.29 15.18
N GLU A 153 -16.10 -11.07 16.46
CA GLU A 153 -16.33 -9.76 17.06
C GLU A 153 -15.09 -8.86 16.90
N ASP A 154 -13.88 -9.39 17.16
CA ASP A 154 -12.62 -8.64 16.99
C ASP A 154 -12.45 -8.16 15.53
N TYR A 155 -12.79 -9.01 14.56
CA TYR A 155 -12.76 -8.63 13.14
C TYR A 155 -13.87 -7.62 12.79
N GLY A 156 -15.06 -7.77 13.39
CA GLY A 156 -16.15 -6.83 13.23
C GLY A 156 -15.75 -5.43 13.69
N GLU A 157 -15.22 -5.30 14.90
CA GLU A 157 -14.73 -4.04 15.46
C GLU A 157 -13.63 -3.40 14.59
N LEU A 158 -12.68 -4.21 14.09
CA LEU A 158 -11.64 -3.75 13.18
C LEU A 158 -12.24 -3.12 11.90
N PHE A 159 -13.18 -3.82 11.27
CA PHE A 159 -13.77 -3.35 10.03
C PHE A 159 -14.71 -2.15 10.24
N ASP A 160 -15.36 -2.05 11.38
CA ASP A 160 -16.17 -0.89 11.76
C ASP A 160 -15.27 0.32 11.97
N GLN A 161 -14.14 0.19 12.67
CA GLN A 161 -13.12 1.25 12.82
C GLN A 161 -12.64 1.76 11.46
N VAL A 162 -12.37 0.87 10.50
CA VAL A 162 -11.95 1.26 9.15
C VAL A 162 -13.04 2.09 8.48
N ARG A 163 -14.29 1.60 8.47
CA ARG A 163 -15.43 2.29 7.84
C ARG A 163 -15.70 3.66 8.46
N GLU A 164 -15.65 3.76 9.77
CA GLU A 164 -15.87 5.01 10.49
C GLU A 164 -14.78 6.05 10.19
N THR A 165 -13.52 5.59 10.04
CA THR A 165 -12.40 6.50 9.86
C THR A 165 -12.32 7.06 8.44
N ILE A 166 -12.47 6.21 7.41
CA ILE A 166 -12.24 6.62 6.01
C ILE A 166 -13.52 6.68 5.18
N GLY A 167 -14.69 6.38 5.76
CA GLY A 167 -15.99 6.47 5.09
C GLY A 167 -16.13 5.58 3.85
N THR A 168 -15.23 4.62 3.64
CA THR A 168 -15.24 3.72 2.48
C THR A 168 -15.46 2.28 2.89
N LYS A 169 -16.10 1.52 2.00
CA LYS A 169 -16.19 0.05 2.11
C LYS A 169 -15.09 -0.65 1.32
N ASN A 170 -14.33 0.08 0.51
CA ASN A 170 -13.30 -0.46 -0.35
C ASN A 170 -11.95 -0.44 0.37
N PHE A 171 -11.52 -1.60 0.80
CA PHE A 171 -10.19 -1.88 1.30
C PHE A 171 -9.79 -3.29 0.86
N TYR A 172 -8.50 -3.56 0.88
CA TYR A 172 -7.99 -4.89 0.58
C TYR A 172 -7.48 -5.56 1.84
N CYS A 173 -7.60 -6.89 1.89
CA CYS A 173 -7.09 -7.70 2.99
C CYS A 173 -6.05 -8.69 2.48
N HIS A 174 -4.93 -8.78 3.19
CA HIS A 174 -4.03 -9.91 3.08
C HIS A 174 -4.30 -10.88 4.22
N PHE A 175 -4.43 -12.16 3.86
CA PHE A 175 -4.60 -13.25 4.80
C PHE A 175 -3.38 -14.17 4.76
N SER A 176 -2.79 -14.42 5.90
CA SER A 176 -1.73 -15.41 6.07
C SER A 176 -1.83 -16.04 7.45
N GLY A 177 -1.30 -17.25 7.60
CA GLY A 177 -1.14 -17.86 8.92
C GLY A 177 -0.02 -17.16 9.70
N VAL A 178 -0.19 -17.08 11.02
CA VAL A 178 0.82 -16.57 11.95
C VAL A 178 1.01 -17.62 13.03
N ASP A 179 2.24 -18.11 13.18
CA ASP A 179 2.62 -18.92 14.34
C ASP A 179 2.90 -18.00 15.53
N HIS A 180 2.39 -18.39 16.70
CA HIS A 180 2.55 -17.68 17.97
C HIS A 180 3.69 -18.31 18.79
#